data_63a08179ccb400d0c5e4e962c88637af
#
_entry.id   63a08179ccb400d0c5e4e962c88637af
#
_cell.length_a   1.000
_cell.length_b   1.000
_cell.length_c   1.000
_cell.angle_alpha   90.00
_cell.angle_beta   90.00
_cell.angle_gamma   90.00
#
_symmetry.space_group_name_H-M   'P 1'
#
loop_
_entity.id
_entity.type
_entity.pdbx_description
1 polymer ?
#
loop_
_entity_poly.entity_id
_entity_poly.type
_entity_poly.pdbx_seq_one_letter_code
_entity_poly.pdbx_strand_id
1 'polypeptide(L)'
;MAGYPEQLTDPTYSGQILCLTYPLIGNYGVPSEALAAESLSEKLESEKIQPKGLIVFDVCEDYSNWEAEKGLEQWMNEQNLTGIYGIDTRELTKILRDKGSMKASIIPEGAEKPEDAVKATPADVCCKEVITYPAQPAKDVENINGSKAAVTDGKKVVVVDCGVKHSIIRGLINRGAEVIRVPFDYDFTSLEYDGVYVSNGPGCPCACEKTVEYLKKALEGNKPVFGLGLGFHIIAKAAGCELTKLAHPHRGVNQPVRKEGTNRT
;
A
#
# COMPACT_ATOMS: atom_id res chain seq x y z
N MET A 1 -17.02 9.76 -3.40
CA MET A 1 -16.03 8.70 -3.70
C MET A 1 -15.87 7.84 -2.45
N ALA A 2 -15.85 6.52 -2.61
CA ALA A 2 -15.46 5.60 -1.54
C ALA A 2 -14.00 5.18 -1.72
N GLY A 3 -13.38 4.58 -0.70
CA GLY A 3 -12.02 4.02 -0.78
C GLY A 3 -10.87 5.02 -0.67
N TYR A 4 -11.15 6.29 -0.43
CA TYR A 4 -10.06 7.26 -0.21
C TYR A 4 -9.42 7.13 1.18
N PRO A 5 -10.10 6.69 2.25
CA PRO A 5 -9.42 6.45 3.52
C PRO A 5 -8.36 5.35 3.41
N GLU A 6 -8.66 4.27 2.68
CA GLU A 6 -7.73 3.19 2.40
C GLU A 6 -6.55 3.67 1.53
N GLN A 7 -6.81 4.55 0.55
CA GLN A 7 -5.73 5.14 -0.25
C GLN A 7 -4.84 6.08 0.58
N LEU A 8 -5.45 6.90 1.44
CA LEU A 8 -4.69 7.81 2.31
C LEU A 8 -3.85 7.07 3.36
N THR A 9 -4.23 5.87 3.74
CA THR A 9 -3.47 5.04 4.67
C THR A 9 -2.58 3.99 4.01
N ASP A 10 -2.58 3.89 2.66
CA ASP A 10 -1.69 2.97 1.93
C ASP A 10 -0.23 3.45 2.02
N PRO A 11 0.69 2.66 2.63
CA PRO A 11 2.10 3.02 2.77
C PRO A 11 2.80 3.30 1.45
N THR A 12 2.30 2.80 0.33
CA THR A 12 2.85 3.05 -1.01
C THR A 12 2.88 4.53 -1.37
N TYR A 13 1.97 5.34 -0.80
CA TYR A 13 1.90 6.78 -1.06
C TYR A 13 2.75 7.62 -0.10
N SER A 14 3.51 7.01 0.79
CA SER A 14 4.41 7.73 1.69
C SER A 14 5.39 8.62 0.92
N GLY A 15 5.57 9.85 1.39
CA GLY A 15 6.45 10.83 0.76
C GLY A 15 5.93 11.44 -0.55
N GLN A 16 4.67 11.18 -0.94
CA GLN A 16 4.05 11.69 -2.16
C GLN A 16 2.92 12.65 -1.85
N ILE A 17 2.59 13.53 -2.79
CA ILE A 17 1.34 14.29 -2.80
C ILE A 17 0.35 13.47 -3.63
N LEU A 18 -0.76 13.08 -3.03
CA LEU A 18 -1.80 12.30 -3.69
C LEU A 18 -2.80 13.23 -4.37
N CYS A 19 -3.05 13.00 -5.66
CA CYS A 19 -4.09 13.70 -6.41
C CYS A 19 -5.24 12.74 -6.69
N LEU A 20 -6.43 13.06 -6.19
CA LEU A 20 -7.64 12.30 -6.45
C LEU A 20 -8.47 12.98 -7.54
N THR A 21 -8.78 12.26 -8.60
CA THR A 21 -9.47 12.81 -9.78
C THR A 21 -10.99 12.70 -9.73
N TYR A 22 -11.53 12.06 -8.71
CA TYR A 22 -12.97 12.04 -8.52
C TYR A 22 -13.46 13.45 -8.10
N PRO A 23 -14.58 13.95 -8.65
CA PRO A 23 -14.97 15.35 -8.48
C PRO A 23 -15.24 15.74 -7.03
N LEU A 24 -15.79 14.85 -6.22
CA LEU A 24 -16.19 15.16 -4.84
C LEU A 24 -15.58 14.14 -3.88
N ILE A 25 -14.86 14.62 -2.89
CA ILE A 25 -14.21 13.84 -1.84
C ILE A 25 -14.78 14.26 -0.49
N GLY A 26 -14.84 13.34 0.47
CA GLY A 26 -15.30 13.63 1.84
C GLY A 26 -16.67 13.04 2.18
N ASN A 27 -17.56 12.90 1.21
CA ASN A 27 -18.92 12.40 1.40
C ASN A 27 -19.03 10.97 2.00
N TYR A 28 -17.99 10.16 1.84
CA TYR A 28 -17.91 8.83 2.47
C TYR A 28 -17.53 8.91 3.96
N GLY A 29 -16.87 9.98 4.39
CA GLY A 29 -16.31 10.10 5.73
C GLY A 29 -15.10 9.21 5.97
N VAL A 30 -14.72 9.04 7.21
CA VAL A 30 -13.58 8.24 7.66
C VAL A 30 -14.07 7.19 8.65
N PRO A 31 -13.84 5.91 8.39
CA PRO A 31 -14.24 4.84 9.30
C PRO A 31 -13.36 4.83 10.54
N SER A 32 -13.69 3.96 11.49
CA SER A 32 -12.94 3.78 12.73
C SER A 32 -11.46 3.52 12.50
N GLU A 33 -10.62 4.22 13.26
CA GLU A 33 -9.17 4.00 13.33
C GLU A 33 -8.80 2.90 14.35
N ALA A 34 -9.77 2.14 14.85
CA ALA A 34 -9.53 1.09 15.82
C ALA A 34 -8.52 0.05 15.32
N LEU A 35 -7.64 -0.33 16.22
CA LEU A 35 -6.65 -1.36 15.99
C LEU A 35 -7.11 -2.66 16.66
N ALA A 36 -7.08 -3.74 15.91
CA ALA A 36 -7.19 -5.11 16.44
C ALA A 36 -5.87 -5.53 17.12
N ALA A 37 -5.75 -6.82 17.44
CA ALA A 37 -4.54 -7.38 18.00
C ALA A 37 -3.30 -7.09 17.13
N GLU A 38 -2.13 -6.94 17.76
CA GLU A 38 -0.84 -6.65 17.14
C GLU A 38 -0.86 -5.40 16.23
N SER A 39 -1.59 -4.36 16.65
CA SER A 39 -1.69 -3.06 15.95
C SER A 39 -2.20 -3.15 14.50
N LEU A 40 -2.99 -4.17 14.17
CA LEU A 40 -3.58 -4.34 12.84
C LEU A 40 -4.87 -3.55 12.73
N SER A 41 -4.93 -2.53 11.86
CA SER A 41 -6.17 -1.79 11.63
C SER A 41 -7.24 -2.68 11.01
N GLU A 42 -8.48 -2.55 11.47
CA GLU A 42 -9.62 -3.31 10.95
C GLU A 42 -10.15 -2.76 9.62
N LYS A 43 -10.08 -1.45 9.42
CA LYS A 43 -10.69 -0.75 8.29
C LYS A 43 -9.68 -0.09 7.36
N LEU A 44 -8.55 0.36 7.90
CA LEU A 44 -7.54 1.13 7.17
C LEU A 44 -6.36 0.24 6.74
N GLU A 45 -5.47 0.78 5.94
CA GLU A 45 -4.32 0.05 5.39
C GLU A 45 -3.02 0.25 6.19
N SER A 46 -3.01 1.22 7.11
CA SER A 46 -1.98 1.43 8.13
C SER A 46 -2.54 2.31 9.25
N GLU A 47 -1.73 2.57 10.29
CA GLU A 47 -2.14 3.30 11.50
C GLU A 47 -2.25 4.82 11.29
N LYS A 48 -1.81 5.35 10.14
CA LYS A 48 -1.76 6.79 9.89
C LYS A 48 -1.92 7.14 8.42
N ILE A 49 -2.19 8.41 8.14
CA ILE A 49 -2.13 8.97 6.79
C ILE A 49 -0.67 8.94 6.30
N GLN A 50 -0.43 8.43 5.10
CA GLN A 50 0.89 8.22 4.53
C GLN A 50 1.35 9.32 3.56
N PRO A 51 0.49 9.87 2.68
CA PRO A 51 0.86 10.99 1.81
C PRO A 51 1.31 12.22 2.59
N LYS A 52 2.08 13.08 1.95
CA LYS A 52 2.53 14.37 2.48
C LYS A 52 1.63 15.53 2.07
N GLY A 53 0.67 15.28 1.22
CA GLY A 53 -0.33 16.26 0.81
C GLY A 53 -1.46 15.61 0.00
N LEU A 54 -2.59 16.29 -0.06
CA LEU A 54 -3.76 15.87 -0.81
C LEU A 54 -4.21 16.97 -1.76
N ILE A 55 -4.45 16.63 -3.03
CA ILE A 55 -5.01 17.52 -4.05
C ILE A 55 -6.33 16.95 -4.51
N VAL A 56 -7.40 17.73 -4.42
CA VAL A 56 -8.75 17.35 -4.83
C VAL A 56 -9.44 18.47 -5.60
N PHE A 57 -10.49 18.13 -6.34
CA PHE A 57 -11.28 19.13 -7.04
C PHE A 57 -12.23 19.82 -6.07
N ASP A 58 -13.02 19.05 -5.33
CA ASP A 58 -14.01 19.57 -4.38
C ASP A 58 -14.08 18.69 -3.14
N VAL A 59 -14.46 19.29 -2.00
CA VAL A 59 -14.55 18.64 -0.68
C VAL A 59 -15.97 18.76 -0.16
N CYS A 60 -16.54 17.64 0.27
CA CYS A 60 -17.80 17.60 1.01
C CYS A 60 -17.51 17.67 2.51
N GLU A 61 -18.08 18.66 3.19
CA GLU A 61 -17.95 18.82 4.63
C GLU A 61 -18.76 17.76 5.39
N ASP A 62 -19.96 17.43 4.86
CA ASP A 62 -20.85 16.46 5.46
C ASP A 62 -20.58 15.04 4.89
N TYR A 63 -20.58 14.06 5.78
CA TYR A 63 -20.49 12.65 5.40
C TYR A 63 -21.79 11.91 5.72
N SER A 64 -22.10 10.87 4.95
CA SER A 64 -23.37 10.15 5.04
C SER A 64 -23.22 8.62 5.14
N ASN A 65 -22.00 8.10 5.19
CA ASN A 65 -21.78 6.67 5.35
C ASN A 65 -21.98 6.23 6.81
N TRP A 66 -22.73 5.16 7.01
CA TRP A 66 -23.04 4.59 8.32
C TRP A 66 -21.81 4.06 9.08
N GLU A 67 -20.71 3.76 8.41
CA GLU A 67 -19.45 3.34 9.03
C GLU A 67 -18.54 4.51 9.39
N ALA A 68 -18.87 5.74 9.01
CA ALA A 68 -18.02 6.90 9.25
C ALA A 68 -18.17 7.40 10.69
N GLU A 69 -17.05 7.67 11.32
CA GLU A 69 -16.95 8.24 12.67
C GLU A 69 -16.58 9.73 12.64
N LYS A 70 -15.92 10.18 11.57
CA LYS A 70 -15.49 11.58 11.41
C LYS A 70 -15.44 12.02 9.95
N GLY A 71 -15.40 13.34 9.75
CA GLY A 71 -15.20 13.94 8.42
C GLY A 71 -13.73 13.90 7.97
N LEU A 72 -13.51 14.02 6.66
CA LEU A 72 -12.17 14.00 6.07
C LEU A 72 -11.30 15.16 6.58
N GLU A 73 -11.84 16.39 6.65
CA GLU A 73 -11.11 17.57 7.10
C GLU A 73 -10.65 17.44 8.55
N GLN A 74 -11.54 16.97 9.42
CA GLN A 74 -11.21 16.71 10.82
C GLN A 74 -10.04 15.72 10.93
N TRP A 75 -10.11 14.61 10.19
CA TRP A 75 -9.07 13.58 10.18
C TRP A 75 -7.72 14.10 9.66
N MET A 76 -7.75 14.88 8.57
CA MET A 76 -6.54 15.51 8.03
C MET A 76 -5.89 16.46 9.03
N ASN A 77 -6.69 17.26 9.75
CA ASN A 77 -6.22 18.18 10.79
C ASN A 77 -5.60 17.41 11.98
N GLU A 78 -6.25 16.35 12.45
CA GLU A 78 -5.75 15.50 13.53
C GLU A 78 -4.37 14.89 13.20
N GLN A 79 -4.14 14.56 11.92
CA GLN A 79 -2.90 13.95 11.45
C GLN A 79 -1.94 14.93 10.75
N ASN A 80 -2.22 16.24 10.79
CA ASN A 80 -1.40 17.30 10.20
C ASN A 80 -1.14 17.11 8.70
N LEU A 81 -2.14 16.64 7.94
CA LEU A 81 -2.04 16.53 6.48
C LEU A 81 -2.51 17.83 5.83
N THR A 82 -1.64 18.46 5.05
CA THR A 82 -1.99 19.63 4.23
C THR A 82 -2.71 19.19 2.95
N GLY A 83 -3.87 19.82 2.68
CA GLY A 83 -4.63 19.59 1.45
C GLY A 83 -4.88 20.88 0.69
N ILE A 84 -5.17 20.75 -0.61
CA ILE A 84 -5.65 21.84 -1.46
C ILE A 84 -6.83 21.36 -2.30
N TYR A 85 -7.88 22.16 -2.38
CA TYR A 85 -9.04 21.92 -3.24
C TYR A 85 -9.25 23.07 -4.23
N GLY A 86 -10.19 22.93 -5.15
CA GLY A 86 -10.44 23.90 -6.22
C GLY A 86 -9.45 23.79 -7.39
N ILE A 87 -8.71 22.70 -7.47
CA ILE A 87 -7.72 22.45 -8.53
C ILE A 87 -8.36 21.55 -9.61
N ASP A 88 -8.11 21.86 -10.88
CA ASP A 88 -8.44 20.95 -11.99
C ASP A 88 -7.55 19.71 -11.93
N THR A 89 -8.00 18.72 -11.18
CA THR A 89 -7.28 17.46 -10.96
C THR A 89 -7.15 16.62 -12.23
N ARG A 90 -8.09 16.77 -13.19
CA ARG A 90 -8.02 16.09 -14.48
C ARG A 90 -6.89 16.67 -15.35
N GLU A 91 -6.79 17.98 -15.42
CA GLU A 91 -5.69 18.62 -16.16
C GLU A 91 -4.33 18.31 -15.53
N LEU A 92 -4.25 18.37 -14.18
CA LEU A 92 -3.05 17.97 -13.46
C LEU A 92 -2.65 16.52 -13.79
N THR A 93 -3.62 15.60 -13.85
CA THR A 93 -3.36 14.19 -14.18
C THR A 93 -2.86 14.01 -15.61
N LYS A 94 -3.35 14.80 -16.58
CA LYS A 94 -2.83 14.80 -17.96
C LYS A 94 -1.37 15.25 -17.98
N ILE A 95 -1.04 16.33 -17.26
CA ILE A 95 0.35 16.82 -17.13
C ILE A 95 1.24 15.72 -16.53
N LEU A 96 0.80 15.05 -15.47
CA LEU A 96 1.53 13.94 -14.83
C LEU A 96 1.70 12.74 -15.77
N ARG A 97 0.69 12.43 -16.57
CA ARG A 97 0.75 11.38 -17.58
C ARG A 97 1.80 11.70 -18.65
N ASP A 98 1.83 12.93 -19.13
CA ASP A 98 2.69 13.31 -20.25
C ASP A 98 4.15 13.55 -19.80
N LYS A 99 4.36 14.12 -18.60
CA LYS A 99 5.69 14.44 -18.05
C LYS A 99 6.25 13.39 -17.09
N GLY A 100 5.44 12.45 -16.64
CA GLY A 100 5.79 11.51 -15.59
C GLY A 100 5.77 12.13 -14.19
N SER A 101 6.42 11.47 -13.22
CA SER A 101 6.47 11.95 -11.83
C SER A 101 7.26 13.23 -11.72
N MET A 102 6.70 14.23 -11.04
CA MET A 102 7.30 15.55 -10.84
C MET A 102 7.48 15.86 -9.36
N LYS A 103 8.46 16.70 -9.04
CA LYS A 103 8.55 17.32 -7.72
C LYS A 103 7.46 18.38 -7.59
N ALA A 104 6.75 18.37 -6.47
CA ALA A 104 5.70 19.32 -6.16
C ALA A 104 5.74 19.72 -4.68
N SER A 105 5.17 20.88 -4.36
CA SER A 105 5.01 21.36 -2.98
C SER A 105 3.65 22.03 -2.85
N ILE A 106 2.97 21.79 -1.75
CA ILE A 106 1.81 22.56 -1.30
C ILE A 106 2.32 23.50 -0.22
N ILE A 107 2.23 24.80 -0.45
CA ILE A 107 2.80 25.82 0.43
C ILE A 107 1.65 26.68 0.95
N PRO A 108 1.31 26.59 2.25
CA PRO A 108 0.36 27.51 2.85
C PRO A 108 0.83 28.97 2.71
N GLU A 109 -0.11 29.90 2.69
CA GLU A 109 0.19 31.32 2.61
C GLU A 109 1.07 31.77 3.80
N GLY A 110 2.18 32.43 3.50
CA GLY A 110 3.16 32.88 4.49
C GLY A 110 4.17 31.83 4.96
N ALA A 111 4.09 30.58 4.47
CA ALA A 111 5.08 29.54 4.75
C ALA A 111 6.27 29.57 3.78
N GLU A 112 7.44 29.17 4.26
CA GLU A 112 8.62 29.02 3.42
C GLU A 112 8.54 27.77 2.55
N LYS A 113 9.09 27.86 1.34
CA LYS A 113 9.18 26.72 0.45
C LYS A 113 10.18 25.71 1.00
N PRO A 114 9.81 24.40 1.14
CA PRO A 114 10.75 23.38 1.56
C PRO A 114 11.87 23.21 0.53
N GLU A 115 13.11 23.08 1.00
CA GLU A 115 14.31 22.98 0.14
C GLU A 115 14.32 21.70 -0.69
N ASP A 116 13.93 20.57 -0.10
CA ASP A 116 13.99 19.26 -0.74
C ASP A 116 12.67 18.48 -0.73
N ALA A 117 12.47 17.70 -1.81
CA ALA A 117 11.36 16.75 -1.86
C ALA A 117 11.67 15.53 -0.98
N VAL A 118 10.74 15.19 -0.10
CA VAL A 118 10.81 13.98 0.72
C VAL A 118 10.76 12.75 -0.18
N LYS A 119 11.77 11.88 -0.07
CA LYS A 119 11.76 10.56 -0.71
C LYS A 119 11.54 9.52 0.35
N ALA A 120 10.39 8.86 0.30
CA ALA A 120 10.14 7.73 1.19
C ALA A 120 10.77 6.45 0.64
N THR A 121 11.21 5.61 1.55
CA THR A 121 11.79 4.29 1.33
C THR A 121 11.02 3.25 2.15
N PRO A 122 11.19 1.96 1.92
CA PRO A 122 10.63 0.93 2.79
C PRO A 122 10.99 1.09 4.27
N ALA A 123 12.17 1.61 4.59
CA ALA A 123 12.60 1.84 5.96
C ALA A 123 11.73 2.84 6.74
N ASP A 124 11.03 3.75 6.04
CA ASP A 124 10.16 4.76 6.65
C ASP A 124 8.78 4.23 7.04
N VAL A 125 8.37 3.11 6.46
CA VAL A 125 7.01 2.57 6.56
C VAL A 125 6.93 1.12 7.03
N CYS A 126 8.04 0.37 7.04
CA CYS A 126 8.05 -1.01 7.50
C CYS A 126 7.93 -1.12 9.03
N CYS A 127 7.50 -2.29 9.51
CA CYS A 127 7.62 -2.63 10.93
C CYS A 127 9.07 -2.56 11.40
N LYS A 128 9.27 -2.30 12.69
CA LYS A 128 10.61 -2.17 13.27
C LYS A 128 11.12 -3.46 13.89
N GLU A 129 10.23 -4.37 14.17
CA GLU A 129 10.51 -5.69 14.77
C GLU A 129 9.66 -6.76 14.10
N VAL A 130 9.99 -8.02 14.35
CA VAL A 130 9.22 -9.16 13.86
C VAL A 130 7.91 -9.24 14.63
N ILE A 131 6.79 -9.30 13.90
CA ILE A 131 5.44 -9.39 14.46
C ILE A 131 4.83 -10.69 13.96
N THR A 132 4.35 -11.52 14.88
CA THR A 132 3.68 -12.78 14.54
C THR A 132 2.18 -12.67 14.79
N TYR A 133 1.40 -12.94 13.76
CA TYR A 133 -0.06 -13.04 13.82
C TYR A 133 -0.42 -14.53 13.82
N PRO A 134 -0.96 -15.07 14.92
CA PRO A 134 -1.26 -16.49 15.02
C PRO A 134 -2.34 -16.93 14.03
N ALA A 135 -2.22 -18.15 13.56
CA ALA A 135 -3.26 -18.75 12.72
C ALA A 135 -4.61 -18.73 13.42
N GLN A 136 -5.65 -18.34 12.73
CA GLN A 136 -7.03 -18.36 13.18
C GLN A 136 -7.83 -19.31 12.29
N PRO A 137 -8.96 -19.85 12.78
CA PRO A 137 -9.84 -20.62 11.91
C PRO A 137 -10.21 -19.83 10.66
N ALA A 138 -10.05 -20.45 9.50
CA ALA A 138 -10.36 -19.79 8.24
C ALA A 138 -11.83 -19.35 8.22
N LYS A 139 -12.05 -18.09 7.86
CA LYS A 139 -13.40 -17.56 7.63
C LYS A 139 -13.90 -18.01 6.26
N ASP A 140 -15.21 -18.12 6.08
CA ASP A 140 -15.81 -18.32 4.76
C ASP A 140 -15.58 -17.06 3.90
N VAL A 141 -14.48 -17.06 3.15
CA VAL A 141 -14.14 -15.98 2.22
C VAL A 141 -14.48 -16.45 0.81
N GLU A 142 -15.30 -15.67 0.13
CA GLU A 142 -15.60 -15.89 -1.29
C GLU A 142 -14.69 -15.05 -2.17
N ASN A 143 -14.26 -15.62 -3.28
CA ASN A 143 -13.60 -14.90 -4.34
C ASN A 143 -14.61 -14.07 -5.14
N ILE A 144 -14.14 -13.10 -5.92
CA ILE A 144 -14.97 -12.23 -6.77
C ILE A 144 -15.92 -13.02 -7.71
N ASN A 145 -15.55 -14.24 -8.06
CA ASN A 145 -16.35 -15.13 -8.90
C ASN A 145 -17.31 -16.05 -8.13
N GLY A 146 -17.50 -15.82 -6.82
CA GLY A 146 -18.37 -16.64 -5.96
C GLY A 146 -17.80 -18.00 -5.56
N SER A 147 -16.58 -18.33 -5.95
CA SER A 147 -15.93 -19.56 -5.46
C SER A 147 -15.35 -19.35 -4.06
N LYS A 148 -15.35 -20.41 -3.23
CA LYS A 148 -14.68 -20.36 -1.92
C LYS A 148 -13.18 -20.08 -2.10
N ALA A 149 -12.64 -19.16 -1.30
CA ALA A 149 -11.22 -18.90 -1.29
C ALA A 149 -10.45 -20.13 -0.76
N ALA A 150 -9.25 -20.34 -1.29
CA ALA A 150 -8.39 -21.40 -0.77
C ALA A 150 -8.02 -21.13 0.70
N VAL A 151 -8.08 -22.15 1.51
CA VAL A 151 -7.71 -22.15 2.93
C VAL A 151 -6.23 -22.52 3.02
N THR A 152 -5.49 -21.86 3.89
CA THR A 152 -4.04 -22.09 4.08
C THR A 152 -3.75 -23.08 5.22
N ASP A 153 -4.75 -23.41 6.04
CA ASP A 153 -4.74 -24.46 7.06
C ASP A 153 -3.48 -24.44 7.96
N GLY A 154 -3.25 -23.30 8.62
CA GLY A 154 -2.12 -23.12 9.53
C GLY A 154 -0.74 -22.95 8.88
N LYS A 155 -0.68 -22.78 7.55
CA LYS A 155 0.58 -22.50 6.84
C LYS A 155 1.21 -21.21 7.34
N LYS A 156 2.53 -21.25 7.53
CA LYS A 156 3.34 -20.10 7.96
C LYS A 156 3.77 -19.28 6.75
N VAL A 157 3.35 -18.02 6.69
CA VAL A 157 3.69 -17.09 5.61
C VAL A 157 4.56 -15.98 6.18
N VAL A 158 5.81 -15.89 5.71
CA VAL A 158 6.65 -14.73 5.98
C VAL A 158 6.20 -13.58 5.08
N VAL A 159 5.87 -12.44 5.68
CA VAL A 159 5.55 -11.20 4.98
C VAL A 159 6.73 -10.24 5.14
N VAL A 160 7.49 -10.06 4.07
CA VAL A 160 8.57 -9.06 4.02
C VAL A 160 7.93 -7.70 3.83
N ASP A 161 8.02 -6.88 4.87
CA ASP A 161 7.32 -5.61 4.96
C ASP A 161 8.11 -4.47 4.33
N CYS A 162 7.77 -4.14 3.10
CA CYS A 162 8.25 -2.93 2.40
C CYS A 162 7.27 -1.76 2.51
N GLY A 163 6.21 -1.88 3.30
CA GLY A 163 5.05 -1.00 3.41
C GLY A 163 3.77 -1.79 3.13
N VAL A 164 3.58 -2.90 3.85
CA VAL A 164 2.45 -3.80 3.65
C VAL A 164 1.13 -3.15 4.05
N LYS A 165 0.10 -3.37 3.24
CA LYS A 165 -1.26 -2.97 3.59
C LYS A 165 -1.86 -3.95 4.59
N HIS A 166 -2.54 -3.42 5.60
CA HIS A 166 -3.18 -4.21 6.64
C HIS A 166 -4.22 -5.19 6.07
N SER A 167 -4.92 -4.82 5.00
CA SER A 167 -5.85 -5.72 4.30
C SER A 167 -5.20 -7.00 3.78
N ILE A 168 -3.93 -6.95 3.39
CA ILE A 168 -3.18 -8.12 2.94
C ILE A 168 -2.94 -9.08 4.10
N ILE A 169 -2.48 -8.56 5.24
CA ILE A 169 -2.27 -9.35 6.46
C ILE A 169 -3.60 -9.97 6.91
N ARG A 170 -4.67 -9.14 7.01
CA ARG A 170 -6.03 -9.64 7.32
C ARG A 170 -6.48 -10.73 6.36
N GLY A 171 -6.20 -10.53 5.07
CA GLY A 171 -6.55 -11.50 4.02
C GLY A 171 -5.87 -12.86 4.19
N LEU A 172 -4.62 -12.89 4.64
CA LEU A 172 -3.89 -14.12 4.95
C LEU A 172 -4.42 -14.79 6.22
N ILE A 173 -4.60 -14.02 7.30
CA ILE A 173 -5.14 -14.51 8.58
C ILE A 173 -6.55 -15.07 8.38
N ASN A 174 -7.42 -14.38 7.65
CA ASN A 174 -8.79 -14.83 7.37
C ASN A 174 -8.83 -16.13 6.55
N ARG A 175 -7.73 -16.51 5.90
CA ARG A 175 -7.57 -17.80 5.20
C ARG A 175 -6.93 -18.88 6.05
N GLY A 176 -6.65 -18.61 7.32
CA GLY A 176 -6.07 -19.55 8.26
C GLY A 176 -4.54 -19.58 8.29
N ALA A 177 -3.86 -18.59 7.70
CA ALA A 177 -2.41 -18.52 7.77
C ALA A 177 -1.92 -18.01 9.13
N GLU A 178 -0.81 -18.54 9.60
CA GLU A 178 0.08 -17.86 10.54
C GLU A 178 0.94 -16.86 9.73
N VAL A 179 0.93 -15.59 10.11
CA VAL A 179 1.67 -14.56 9.39
C VAL A 179 2.83 -14.06 10.25
N ILE A 180 4.05 -14.13 9.71
CA ILE A 180 5.27 -13.59 10.33
C ILE A 180 5.69 -12.37 9.53
N ARG A 181 5.32 -11.16 10.01
CA ARG A 181 5.69 -9.89 9.40
C ARG A 181 7.09 -9.51 9.85
N VAL A 182 8.00 -9.31 8.91
CA VAL A 182 9.40 -8.98 9.17
C VAL A 182 9.78 -7.67 8.50
N PRO A 183 10.70 -6.85 9.07
CA PRO A 183 11.24 -5.67 8.38
C PRO A 183 11.81 -6.03 7.00
N PHE A 184 11.81 -5.08 6.06
CA PHE A 184 12.25 -5.34 4.68
C PHE A 184 13.69 -5.82 4.57
N ASP A 185 14.56 -5.46 5.50
CA ASP A 185 15.98 -5.84 5.53
C ASP A 185 16.33 -6.95 6.54
N TYR A 186 15.31 -7.62 7.08
CA TYR A 186 15.47 -8.73 8.01
C TYR A 186 15.86 -10.02 7.30
N ASP A 187 16.81 -10.80 7.83
CA ASP A 187 17.16 -12.13 7.32
C ASP A 187 16.11 -13.18 7.74
N PHE A 188 15.09 -13.33 6.92
CA PHE A 188 14.03 -14.31 7.15
C PHE A 188 14.41 -15.74 6.74
N THR A 189 15.57 -15.96 6.13
CA THR A 189 15.97 -17.29 5.61
C THR A 189 16.21 -18.31 6.71
N SER A 190 16.47 -17.83 7.94
CA SER A 190 16.63 -18.65 9.14
C SER A 190 15.30 -19.06 9.80
N LEU A 191 14.18 -18.47 9.38
CA LEU A 191 12.87 -18.79 9.93
C LEU A 191 12.29 -20.08 9.33
N GLU A 192 11.40 -20.71 10.07
CA GLU A 192 10.57 -21.79 9.56
C GLU A 192 9.30 -21.20 8.90
N TYR A 193 9.13 -21.41 7.60
CA TYR A 193 7.98 -20.92 6.84
C TYR A 193 7.60 -21.84 5.70
N ASP A 194 6.36 -21.72 5.21
CA ASP A 194 5.84 -22.45 4.04
C ASP A 194 5.87 -21.63 2.76
N GLY A 195 5.86 -20.30 2.87
CA GLY A 195 5.91 -19.38 1.73
C GLY A 195 6.32 -17.97 2.11
N VAL A 196 6.73 -17.18 1.12
CA VAL A 196 7.17 -15.79 1.30
C VAL A 196 6.27 -14.87 0.49
N TYR A 197 5.79 -13.82 1.12
CA TYR A 197 5.09 -12.70 0.50
C TYR A 197 5.93 -11.43 0.63
N VAL A 198 6.31 -10.82 -0.50
CA VAL A 198 7.03 -9.53 -0.51
C VAL A 198 6.04 -8.43 -0.85
N SER A 199 5.88 -7.48 0.07
CA SER A 199 4.80 -6.51 -0.01
C SER A 199 5.04 -5.39 -1.02
N ASN A 200 3.97 -4.64 -1.28
CA ASN A 200 4.05 -3.31 -1.87
C ASN A 200 4.80 -2.34 -0.94
N GLY A 201 5.10 -1.15 -1.45
CA GLY A 201 5.74 -0.11 -0.66
C GLY A 201 6.20 1.08 -1.51
N PRO A 202 6.68 2.15 -0.86
CA PRO A 202 7.22 3.31 -1.53
C PRO A 202 8.66 3.10 -1.99
N GLY A 203 9.14 3.98 -2.85
CA GLY A 203 10.56 4.07 -3.23
C GLY A 203 10.96 3.23 -4.43
N CYS A 204 12.23 2.88 -4.46
CA CYS A 204 12.88 2.18 -5.56
C CYS A 204 13.35 0.79 -5.11
N PRO A 205 13.21 -0.25 -5.94
CA PRO A 205 13.79 -1.57 -5.65
C PRO A 205 15.31 -1.53 -5.41
N CYS A 206 15.98 -0.48 -5.84
CA CYS A 206 17.41 -0.27 -5.63
C CYS A 206 17.79 -0.09 -4.14
N ALA A 207 16.85 0.37 -3.33
CA ALA A 207 17.07 0.56 -1.88
C ALA A 207 16.95 -0.75 -1.07
N CYS A 208 16.58 -1.86 -1.71
CA CYS A 208 16.27 -3.12 -1.06
C CYS A 208 17.31 -4.21 -1.33
N GLU A 209 18.61 -3.86 -1.33
CA GLU A 209 19.69 -4.80 -1.70
C GLU A 209 19.74 -6.02 -0.79
N LYS A 210 19.64 -5.83 0.53
CA LYS A 210 19.59 -6.94 1.49
C LYS A 210 18.41 -7.88 1.24
N THR A 211 17.23 -7.31 0.98
CA THR A 211 16.04 -8.10 0.63
C THR A 211 16.27 -8.94 -0.62
N VAL A 212 16.94 -8.36 -1.64
CA VAL A 212 17.30 -9.08 -2.88
C VAL A 212 18.22 -10.25 -2.58
N GLU A 213 19.22 -10.08 -1.69
CA GLU A 213 20.14 -11.15 -1.30
C GLU A 213 19.42 -12.32 -0.60
N TYR A 214 18.51 -12.00 0.35
CA TYR A 214 17.74 -13.03 1.06
C TYR A 214 16.75 -13.74 0.12
N LEU A 215 16.15 -12.99 -0.81
CA LEU A 215 15.25 -13.57 -1.81
C LEU A 215 15.97 -14.47 -2.82
N LYS A 216 17.21 -14.17 -3.19
CA LYS A 216 18.01 -15.10 -4.02
C LYS A 216 18.10 -16.47 -3.37
N LYS A 217 18.46 -16.52 -2.07
CA LYS A 217 18.50 -17.77 -1.30
C LYS A 217 17.13 -18.46 -1.23
N ALA A 218 16.05 -17.69 -1.02
CA ALA A 218 14.71 -18.24 -0.96
C ALA A 218 14.24 -18.83 -2.31
N LEU A 219 14.63 -18.22 -3.44
CA LEU A 219 14.31 -18.68 -4.79
C LEU A 219 15.07 -19.96 -5.20
N GLU A 220 16.22 -20.27 -4.57
CA GLU A 220 16.91 -21.55 -4.75
C GLU A 220 16.15 -22.72 -4.11
N GLY A 221 15.25 -22.42 -3.18
CA GLY A 221 14.39 -23.40 -2.52
C GLY A 221 13.14 -23.73 -3.32
N ASN A 222 12.32 -24.67 -2.80
CA ASN A 222 11.07 -25.09 -3.42
C ASN A 222 9.83 -24.41 -2.83
N LYS A 223 10.00 -23.42 -1.94
CA LYS A 223 8.89 -22.73 -1.29
C LYS A 223 8.36 -21.61 -2.19
N PRO A 224 7.02 -21.42 -2.26
CA PRO A 224 6.44 -20.38 -3.10
C PRO A 224 6.84 -19.00 -2.60
N VAL A 225 7.18 -18.11 -3.55
CA VAL A 225 7.48 -16.70 -3.34
C VAL A 225 6.52 -15.87 -4.19
N PHE A 226 5.84 -14.92 -3.56
CA PHE A 226 4.90 -14.03 -4.24
C PHE A 226 5.23 -12.57 -3.90
N GLY A 227 5.11 -11.68 -4.87
CA GLY A 227 5.36 -10.25 -4.68
C GLY A 227 4.31 -9.37 -5.31
N LEU A 228 4.00 -8.26 -4.64
CA LEU A 228 3.06 -7.25 -5.11
C LEU A 228 3.75 -5.89 -5.26
N GLY A 229 3.52 -5.21 -6.38
CA GLY A 229 4.05 -3.86 -6.61
C GLY A 229 5.57 -3.80 -6.47
N LEU A 230 6.09 -3.08 -5.47
CA LEU A 230 7.51 -3.02 -5.18
C LEU A 230 8.11 -4.42 -4.96
N GLY A 231 7.40 -5.29 -4.23
CA GLY A 231 7.84 -6.67 -3.97
C GLY A 231 8.02 -7.49 -5.24
N PHE A 232 7.16 -7.32 -6.24
CA PHE A 232 7.33 -7.95 -7.55
C PHE A 232 8.65 -7.53 -8.21
N HIS A 233 8.98 -6.23 -8.17
CA HIS A 233 10.23 -5.74 -8.75
C HIS A 233 11.47 -6.25 -8.00
N ILE A 234 11.38 -6.35 -6.65
CA ILE A 234 12.47 -6.90 -5.83
C ILE A 234 12.71 -8.38 -6.17
N ILE A 235 11.63 -9.18 -6.33
CA ILE A 235 11.73 -10.59 -6.75
C ILE A 235 12.33 -10.70 -8.14
N ALA A 236 11.89 -9.89 -9.11
CA ALA A 236 12.43 -9.88 -10.46
C ALA A 236 13.94 -9.59 -10.46
N LYS A 237 14.38 -8.61 -9.64
CA LYS A 237 15.81 -8.31 -9.45
C LYS A 237 16.57 -9.48 -8.83
N ALA A 238 15.99 -10.16 -7.84
CA ALA A 238 16.58 -11.34 -7.23
C ALA A 238 16.72 -12.51 -8.20
N ALA A 239 15.75 -12.66 -9.11
CA ALA A 239 15.79 -13.64 -10.20
C ALA A 239 16.77 -13.27 -11.34
N GLY A 240 17.47 -12.13 -11.26
CA GLY A 240 18.43 -11.68 -12.24
C GLY A 240 17.86 -10.87 -13.40
N CYS A 241 16.61 -10.44 -13.33
CA CYS A 241 16.02 -9.56 -14.33
C CYS A 241 16.56 -8.14 -14.25
N GLU A 242 16.73 -7.51 -15.40
CA GLU A 242 17.00 -6.08 -15.49
C GLU A 242 15.70 -5.28 -15.30
N LEU A 243 15.75 -4.24 -14.49
CA LEU A 243 14.63 -3.35 -14.22
C LEU A 243 14.80 -2.02 -14.93
N THR A 244 13.82 -1.64 -15.75
CA THR A 244 13.79 -0.35 -16.44
C THR A 244 12.62 0.50 -15.92
N LYS A 245 12.85 1.81 -15.81
CA LYS A 245 11.81 2.75 -15.41
C LYS A 245 10.95 3.12 -16.62
N LEU A 246 9.65 2.87 -16.54
CA LEU A 246 8.71 3.29 -17.57
C LEU A 246 8.60 4.82 -17.61
N ALA A 247 8.50 5.39 -18.82
CA ALA A 247 8.21 6.81 -19.01
C ALA A 247 6.83 7.17 -18.43
N HIS A 248 5.85 6.29 -18.62
CA HIS A 248 4.50 6.43 -18.10
C HIS A 248 4.20 5.28 -17.12
N PRO A 249 4.39 5.50 -15.81
CA PRO A 249 4.22 4.44 -14.83
C PRO A 249 2.74 4.09 -14.65
N HIS A 250 2.46 2.81 -14.47
CA HIS A 250 1.14 2.30 -14.10
C HIS A 250 1.02 2.32 -12.57
N ARG A 251 0.31 3.32 -12.06
CA ARG A 251 0.07 3.50 -10.61
C ARG A 251 -1.42 3.58 -10.35
N GLY A 252 -1.84 3.12 -9.20
CA GLY A 252 -3.24 3.10 -8.78
C GLY A 252 -3.79 1.68 -8.65
N VAL A 253 -4.97 1.60 -8.05
CA VAL A 253 -5.63 0.34 -7.69
C VAL A 253 -6.49 -0.25 -8.81
N ASN A 254 -6.70 0.48 -9.91
CA ASN A 254 -7.62 0.13 -10.99
C ASN A 254 -6.93 0.03 -12.36
N GLN A 255 -5.68 -0.40 -12.39
CA GLN A 255 -4.96 -0.60 -13.65
C GLN A 255 -5.53 -1.79 -14.42
N PRO A 256 -5.87 -1.63 -15.71
CA PRO A 256 -6.35 -2.74 -16.51
C PRO A 256 -5.24 -3.76 -16.76
N VAL A 257 -5.56 -5.03 -16.62
CA VAL A 257 -4.65 -6.16 -16.86
C VAL A 257 -5.32 -7.14 -17.80
N ARG A 258 -4.65 -7.50 -18.90
CA ARG A 258 -5.16 -8.49 -19.84
C ARG A 258 -4.57 -9.87 -19.53
N LYS A 259 -5.43 -10.86 -19.38
CA LYS A 259 -5.00 -12.25 -19.28
C LYS A 259 -4.55 -12.73 -20.66
N GLU A 260 -3.28 -13.13 -20.78
CA GLU A 260 -2.73 -13.68 -22.03
C GLU A 260 -3.53 -14.89 -22.51
N GLY A 261 -3.64 -15.04 -23.85
CA GLY A 261 -4.42 -16.10 -24.46
C GLY A 261 -5.95 -15.94 -24.36
N THR A 262 -6.43 -14.80 -23.83
CA THR A 262 -7.86 -14.51 -23.73
C THR A 262 -8.16 -13.05 -24.10
N ASN A 263 -9.46 -12.75 -24.40
CA ASN A 263 -9.94 -11.37 -24.56
C ASN A 263 -10.47 -10.75 -23.25
N ARG A 264 -10.11 -11.31 -22.09
CA ARG A 264 -10.53 -10.79 -20.78
C ARG A 264 -9.50 -9.77 -20.27
N THR A 265 -10.03 -8.62 -19.88
CA THR A 265 -9.34 -7.54 -19.18
C THR A 265 -9.82 -7.49 -17.76
#